data_aab9b482914dda63673e9d3022ddf19c
#
_entry.id   aab9b482914dda63673e9d3022ddf19c
#
_cell.length_a   1.000
_cell.length_b   1.000
_cell.length_c   1.000
_cell.angle_alpha   90.00
_cell.angle_beta   90.00
_cell.angle_gamma   90.00
#
_symmetry.space_group_name_H-M   'P 1'
#
loop_
_entity.id
_entity.type
_entity.pdbx_description
1 polymer ?
#
loop_
_entity_poly.entity_id
_entity_poly.type
_entity_poly.pdbx_seq_one_letter_code
_entity_poly.pdbx_strand_id
1 'polypeptide(L)'
;LAKELRAHFPAPVQLARFSDDAFTALLPEQTPAQSEALLRELLKRVETHLFDADGRTVQITLSIGVAALDEQTTRAQAVIDRAHRCADEIKEGNQLKLFNPADELKAAANRGDTVAMIQHAMENNQFRLLFQPVISLRGDSDEHYGVLLRMLNPQGEEVSPNDFISAAKAEGLTEKIDRWVVLNSIKLLSEHRSKGHNTKLFVHISGASLQDQSLLPWLSVALKAARLPSDALIIQFSEPDAIEYLKQAKTLTQGLAELHCKVSLSQFGCAANPFNTLKHLTFDFVKIDGSYTQDLSKPENLESLKVLLASLHSQAKLTIVPYVETASTMSTLWQAGVNY
;
A
#
# COMPACT_ATOMS: atom_id res chain seq x y z
N LEU A 1 -14.17 3.32 21.16
CA LEU A 1 -12.77 3.57 21.52
C LEU A 1 -12.51 5.07 21.72
N ALA A 2 -12.78 5.98 20.74
CA ALA A 2 -12.45 7.41 20.84
C ALA A 2 -13.01 8.09 22.12
N LYS A 3 -14.21 7.70 22.59
CA LYS A 3 -14.78 8.19 23.85
C LYS A 3 -13.98 7.74 25.06
N GLU A 4 -13.53 6.49 25.08
CA GLU A 4 -12.69 5.93 26.15
C GLU A 4 -11.33 6.60 26.22
N LEU A 5 -10.69 6.83 25.05
CA LEU A 5 -9.43 7.56 24.98
C LEU A 5 -9.56 8.99 25.52
N ARG A 6 -10.64 9.73 25.14
CA ARG A 6 -10.89 11.07 25.65
C ARG A 6 -11.18 11.10 27.16
N ALA A 7 -11.83 10.07 27.70
CA ALA A 7 -12.09 9.96 29.13
C ALA A 7 -10.81 9.63 29.92
N HIS A 8 -9.89 8.92 29.32
CA HIS A 8 -8.61 8.54 29.95
C HIS A 8 -7.58 9.66 29.90
N PHE A 9 -7.58 10.48 28.84
CA PHE A 9 -6.66 11.58 28.65
C PHE A 9 -7.33 12.93 28.92
N PRO A 10 -7.28 13.48 30.16
CA PRO A 10 -7.80 14.80 30.44
C PRO A 10 -6.92 15.89 29.82
N ALA A 11 -7.43 17.10 29.73
CA ALA A 11 -6.63 18.27 29.36
C ALA A 11 -5.39 18.38 30.29
N PRO A 12 -4.21 18.77 29.77
CA PRO A 12 -3.95 19.37 28.46
C PRO A 12 -3.59 18.39 27.33
N VAL A 13 -3.79 17.07 27.48
CA VAL A 13 -3.49 16.08 26.44
C VAL A 13 -4.30 16.36 25.17
N GLN A 14 -3.61 16.46 24.04
CA GLN A 14 -4.24 16.59 22.73
C GLN A 14 -4.35 15.21 22.07
N LEU A 15 -5.57 14.84 21.69
CA LEU A 15 -5.87 13.58 21.05
C LEU A 15 -6.37 13.82 19.63
N ALA A 16 -5.77 13.15 18.65
CA ALA A 16 -6.18 13.18 17.25
C ALA A 16 -6.34 11.77 16.71
N ARG A 17 -7.26 11.59 15.76
CA ARG A 17 -7.32 10.37 14.94
C ARG A 17 -6.32 10.52 13.80
N PHE A 18 -5.38 9.59 13.69
CA PHE A 18 -4.31 9.64 12.70
C PHE A 18 -4.67 8.85 11.43
N SER A 19 -5.27 7.68 11.60
CA SER A 19 -5.78 6.84 10.50
C SER A 19 -7.07 6.13 10.93
N ASP A 20 -7.54 5.17 10.16
CA ASP A 20 -8.76 4.42 10.46
C ASP A 20 -8.67 3.60 11.75
N ASP A 21 -7.48 3.13 12.08
CA ASP A 21 -7.17 2.28 13.22
C ASP A 21 -6.18 2.90 14.22
N ALA A 22 -5.61 4.09 13.93
CA ALA A 22 -4.61 4.73 14.76
C ALA A 22 -5.07 6.09 15.32
N PHE A 23 -4.69 6.32 16.58
CA PHE A 23 -4.86 7.58 17.28
C PHE A 23 -3.51 8.10 17.75
N THR A 24 -3.33 9.41 17.75
CA THR A 24 -2.15 10.09 18.28
C THR A 24 -2.53 10.92 19.49
N ALA A 25 -1.76 10.78 20.56
CA ALA A 25 -1.89 11.59 21.77
C ALA A 25 -0.60 12.35 22.03
N LEU A 26 -0.72 13.69 22.21
CA LEU A 26 0.40 14.53 22.63
C LEU A 26 0.27 14.79 24.15
N LEU A 27 1.24 14.29 24.91
CA LEU A 27 1.31 14.42 26.36
C LEU A 27 2.36 15.52 26.70
N PRO A 28 1.93 16.76 26.95
CA PRO A 28 2.85 17.84 27.27
C PRO A 28 3.45 17.62 28.67
N GLU A 29 4.66 18.13 28.85
CA GLU A 29 5.37 18.17 30.15
C GLU A 29 5.62 16.80 30.83
N GLN A 30 5.57 15.70 30.03
CA GLN A 30 5.86 14.35 30.51
C GLN A 30 6.99 13.73 29.70
N THR A 31 7.88 13.04 30.38
CA THR A 31 8.84 12.16 29.73
C THR A 31 8.19 10.84 29.35
N PRO A 32 8.72 10.10 28.36
CA PRO A 32 8.20 8.77 28.00
C PRO A 32 8.09 7.82 29.20
N ALA A 33 9.05 7.84 30.12
CA ALA A 33 9.03 7.03 31.33
C ALA A 33 7.91 7.44 32.31
N GLN A 34 7.62 8.73 32.43
CA GLN A 34 6.54 9.22 33.29
C GLN A 34 5.15 8.87 32.75
N SER A 35 5.00 8.88 31.43
CA SER A 35 3.74 8.50 30.76
C SER A 35 3.48 6.99 30.77
N GLU A 36 4.47 6.16 31.05
CA GLU A 36 4.35 4.70 30.98
C GLU A 36 3.26 4.14 31.89
N ALA A 37 3.17 4.63 33.13
CA ALA A 37 2.15 4.17 34.09
C ALA A 37 0.71 4.49 33.59
N LEU A 38 0.50 5.70 33.09
CA LEU A 38 -0.79 6.15 32.53
C LEU A 38 -1.18 5.29 31.31
N LEU A 39 -0.22 5.01 30.43
CA LEU A 39 -0.47 4.24 29.21
C LEU A 39 -0.72 2.75 29.52
N ARG A 40 -0.05 2.19 30.51
CA ARG A 40 -0.33 0.82 30.99
C ARG A 40 -1.72 0.70 31.62
N GLU A 41 -2.18 1.73 32.31
CA GLU A 41 -3.55 1.78 32.83
C GLU A 41 -4.57 1.82 31.67
N LEU A 42 -4.29 2.60 30.64
CA LEU A 42 -5.12 2.62 29.42
C LEU A 42 -5.22 1.23 28.77
N LEU A 43 -4.10 0.53 28.62
CA LEU A 43 -4.09 -0.83 28.06
C LEU A 43 -5.01 -1.77 28.85
N LYS A 44 -4.90 -1.81 30.18
CA LYS A 44 -5.76 -2.61 31.05
C LYS A 44 -7.23 -2.23 30.94
N ARG A 45 -7.50 -0.93 30.87
CA ARG A 45 -8.88 -0.43 30.76
C ARG A 45 -9.52 -0.86 29.44
N VAL A 46 -8.81 -0.74 28.32
CA VAL A 46 -9.31 -1.14 26.99
C VAL A 46 -9.46 -2.66 26.90
N GLU A 47 -8.52 -3.43 27.44
CA GLU A 47 -8.56 -4.89 27.46
C GLU A 47 -9.81 -5.44 28.18
N THR A 48 -10.21 -4.78 29.27
CA THR A 48 -11.36 -5.20 30.08
C THR A 48 -12.69 -4.60 29.60
N HIS A 49 -12.64 -3.59 28.74
CA HIS A 49 -13.83 -2.91 28.23
C HIS A 49 -14.48 -3.69 27.09
N LEU A 50 -15.78 -3.89 27.21
CA LEU A 50 -16.59 -4.51 26.17
C LEU A 50 -17.18 -3.40 25.29
N PHE A 51 -16.77 -3.36 24.04
CA PHE A 51 -17.24 -2.37 23.07
C PHE A 51 -18.48 -2.90 22.35
N ASP A 52 -19.49 -2.06 22.22
CA ASP A 52 -20.62 -2.34 21.32
C ASP A 52 -20.29 -1.80 19.91
N ALA A 53 -20.34 -2.70 18.94
CA ALA A 53 -20.22 -2.39 17.54
C ALA A 53 -21.46 -2.95 16.82
N ASP A 54 -22.42 -2.09 16.54
CA ASP A 54 -23.67 -2.42 15.83
C ASP A 54 -24.44 -3.59 16.45
N GLY A 55 -24.58 -3.57 17.80
CA GLY A 55 -25.28 -4.61 18.56
C GLY A 55 -24.45 -5.89 18.80
N ARG A 56 -23.17 -5.89 18.43
CA ARG A 56 -22.22 -6.96 18.76
C ARG A 56 -21.21 -6.47 19.79
N THR A 57 -20.99 -7.27 20.80
CA THR A 57 -19.93 -7.01 21.78
C THR A 57 -18.60 -7.46 21.22
N VAL A 58 -17.64 -6.55 21.12
CA VAL A 58 -16.27 -6.83 20.67
C VAL A 58 -15.27 -6.43 21.75
N GLN A 59 -14.23 -7.20 21.89
CA GLN A 59 -13.07 -6.90 22.71
C GLN A 59 -11.92 -6.50 21.79
N ILE A 60 -11.22 -5.43 22.12
CA ILE A 60 -10.11 -4.91 21.32
C ILE A 60 -8.85 -4.80 22.17
N THR A 61 -7.70 -4.81 21.52
CA THR A 61 -6.41 -4.52 22.13
C THR A 61 -5.82 -3.26 21.55
N LEU A 62 -4.88 -2.63 22.23
CA LEU A 62 -4.10 -1.51 21.75
C LEU A 62 -2.64 -1.88 21.68
N SER A 63 -1.97 -1.45 20.62
CA SER A 63 -0.51 -1.38 20.53
C SER A 63 -0.09 0.08 20.65
N ILE A 64 0.70 0.44 21.66
CA ILE A 64 1.05 1.82 21.94
C ILE A 64 2.55 2.00 21.73
N GLY A 65 2.92 2.86 20.77
CA GLY A 65 4.28 3.34 20.60
C GLY A 65 4.44 4.74 21.18
N VAL A 66 5.54 5.00 21.85
CA VAL A 66 5.83 6.28 22.50
C VAL A 66 7.18 6.81 22.03
N ALA A 67 7.22 8.07 21.62
CA ALA A 67 8.44 8.77 21.25
C ALA A 67 8.51 10.13 21.95
N ALA A 68 9.70 10.53 22.38
CA ALA A 68 9.92 11.84 22.96
C ALA A 68 9.89 12.93 21.88
N LEU A 69 9.28 14.05 22.22
CA LEU A 69 9.38 15.31 21.50
C LEU A 69 10.27 16.25 22.33
N ASP A 70 11.42 16.61 21.82
CA ASP A 70 12.41 17.45 22.48
C ASP A 70 12.81 18.66 21.62
N GLU A 71 13.66 19.52 22.15
CA GLU A 71 14.14 20.74 21.48
C GLU A 71 15.00 20.43 20.24
N GLN A 72 15.53 19.22 20.11
CA GLN A 72 16.32 18.78 18.96
C GLN A 72 15.44 18.23 17.83
N THR A 73 14.17 18.09 18.07
CA THR A 73 13.21 17.58 17.10
C THR A 73 12.98 18.58 15.99
N THR A 74 13.55 18.32 14.81
CA THR A 74 13.44 19.22 13.65
C THR A 74 12.14 19.09 12.87
N ARG A 75 11.46 17.94 12.98
CA ARG A 75 10.22 17.64 12.25
C ARG A 75 9.25 16.86 13.11
N ALA A 76 8.03 17.35 13.28
CA ALA A 76 6.97 16.66 14.02
C ALA A 76 6.65 15.28 13.42
N GLN A 77 6.67 15.16 12.10
CA GLN A 77 6.42 13.89 11.40
C GLN A 77 7.42 12.79 11.82
N ALA A 78 8.70 13.14 12.03
CA ALA A 78 9.71 12.16 12.44
C ALA A 78 9.41 11.53 13.81
N VAL A 79 8.81 12.30 14.74
CA VAL A 79 8.41 11.79 16.07
C VAL A 79 7.20 10.86 15.94
N ILE A 80 6.21 11.26 15.11
CA ILE A 80 5.03 10.43 14.83
C ILE A 80 5.46 9.10 14.19
N ASP A 81 6.35 9.14 13.20
CA ASP A 81 6.86 7.94 12.52
C ASP A 81 7.61 7.01 13.48
N ARG A 82 8.38 7.57 14.44
CA ARG A 82 9.05 6.79 15.50
C ARG A 82 8.05 6.09 16.41
N ALA A 83 7.04 6.83 16.88
CA ALA A 83 6.00 6.28 17.73
C ALA A 83 5.18 5.19 16.99
N HIS A 84 4.79 5.46 15.75
CA HIS A 84 4.05 4.51 14.90
C HIS A 84 4.85 3.21 14.69
N ARG A 85 6.12 3.32 14.35
CA ARG A 85 7.01 2.17 14.18
C ARG A 85 7.11 1.32 15.45
N CYS A 86 7.21 1.96 16.63
CA CYS A 86 7.21 1.24 17.90
C CYS A 86 5.89 0.47 18.12
N ALA A 87 4.75 1.03 17.72
CA ALA A 87 3.47 0.36 17.81
C ALA A 87 3.37 -0.83 16.83
N ASP A 88 3.85 -0.66 15.59
CA ASP A 88 3.85 -1.70 14.54
C ASP A 88 4.73 -2.91 14.87
N GLU A 89 5.78 -2.71 15.64
CA GLU A 89 6.67 -3.80 16.10
C GLU A 89 6.04 -4.68 17.17
N ILE A 90 4.88 -4.30 17.72
CA ILE A 90 4.13 -5.09 18.72
C ILE A 90 3.27 -6.13 18.00
N LYS A 91 3.68 -7.41 18.08
CA LYS A 91 2.99 -8.50 17.36
C LYS A 91 1.78 -9.06 18.08
N GLU A 92 1.77 -9.03 19.42
CA GLU A 92 0.73 -9.69 20.23
C GLU A 92 -0.39 -8.74 20.70
N GLY A 93 -0.31 -7.47 20.35
CA GLY A 93 -1.26 -6.45 20.84
C GLY A 93 -1.14 -6.20 22.34
N ASN A 94 -1.93 -5.27 22.86
CA ASN A 94 -2.04 -4.91 24.28
C ASN A 94 -0.70 -4.65 24.99
N GLN A 95 0.24 -4.04 24.28
CA GLN A 95 1.59 -3.75 24.76
C GLN A 95 1.98 -2.29 24.49
N LEU A 96 2.96 -1.83 25.24
CA LEU A 96 3.59 -0.51 25.15
C LEU A 96 5.04 -0.68 24.76
N LYS A 97 5.50 0.08 23.74
CA LYS A 97 6.89 0.16 23.35
C LYS A 97 7.36 1.62 23.34
N LEU A 98 8.39 1.90 24.16
CA LEU A 98 9.07 3.19 24.18
C LEU A 98 10.15 3.23 23.09
N PHE A 99 10.20 4.31 22.33
CA PHE A 99 11.28 4.54 21.38
C PHE A 99 12.61 4.68 22.13
N ASN A 100 13.58 3.86 21.76
CA ASN A 100 14.94 3.92 22.25
C ASN A 100 15.90 4.24 21.10
N PRO A 101 16.67 5.33 21.15
CA PRO A 101 17.67 5.64 20.12
C PRO A 101 18.65 4.49 19.84
N ALA A 102 18.97 3.67 20.86
CA ALA A 102 19.81 2.50 20.66
C ALA A 102 19.16 1.42 19.78
N ASP A 103 17.83 1.31 19.79
CA ASP A 103 17.11 0.41 18.91
C ASP A 103 17.08 0.95 17.46
N GLU A 104 17.10 2.27 17.30
CA GLU A 104 17.26 2.89 15.98
C GLU A 104 18.64 2.62 15.37
N LEU A 105 19.69 2.63 16.19
CA LEU A 105 21.03 2.24 15.76
C LEU A 105 21.11 0.75 15.35
N LYS A 106 20.46 -0.14 16.11
CA LYS A 106 20.33 -1.56 15.75
C LYS A 106 19.50 -1.75 14.48
N ALA A 107 18.39 -1.04 14.35
CA ALA A 107 17.55 -1.08 13.16
C ALA A 107 18.26 -0.47 11.94
N ALA A 108 19.14 0.53 12.13
CA ALA A 108 19.99 1.06 11.07
C ALA A 108 21.05 0.05 10.62
N ALA A 109 21.66 -0.68 11.56
CA ALA A 109 22.59 -1.77 11.27
C ALA A 109 21.87 -2.92 10.51
N ASN A 110 20.67 -3.31 10.95
CA ASN A 110 19.86 -4.31 10.25
C ASN A 110 19.40 -3.81 8.87
N ARG A 111 19.13 -2.50 8.70
CA ARG A 111 18.86 -1.89 7.38
C ARG A 111 20.09 -1.93 6.48
N GLY A 112 21.28 -1.77 7.02
CA GLY A 112 22.54 -1.92 6.29
C GLY A 112 22.68 -3.31 5.69
N ASP A 113 22.38 -4.35 6.43
CA ASP A 113 22.35 -5.72 5.94
C ASP A 113 21.27 -5.90 4.86
N THR A 114 20.07 -5.34 5.07
CA THR A 114 18.98 -5.41 4.09
C THR A 114 19.31 -4.66 2.81
N VAL A 115 19.95 -3.49 2.91
CA VAL A 115 20.39 -2.72 1.74
C VAL A 115 21.46 -3.49 0.97
N ALA A 116 22.43 -4.08 1.65
CA ALA A 116 23.45 -4.94 1.02
C ALA A 116 22.81 -6.17 0.33
N MET A 117 21.80 -6.77 0.95
CA MET A 117 21.02 -7.86 0.35
C MET A 117 20.28 -7.42 -0.92
N ILE A 118 19.63 -6.24 -0.88
CA ILE A 118 18.91 -5.69 -2.05
C ILE A 118 19.89 -5.44 -3.20
N GLN A 119 21.03 -4.79 -2.92
CA GLN A 119 22.06 -4.53 -3.93
C GLN A 119 22.60 -5.83 -4.51
N HIS A 120 22.93 -6.79 -3.65
CA HIS A 120 23.38 -8.12 -4.07
C HIS A 120 22.33 -8.85 -4.92
N ALA A 121 21.06 -8.78 -4.53
CA ALA A 121 19.96 -9.41 -5.29
C ALA A 121 19.79 -8.79 -6.68
N MET A 122 19.99 -7.46 -6.80
CA MET A 122 19.96 -6.79 -8.11
C MET A 122 21.10 -7.23 -9.03
N GLU A 123 22.31 -7.37 -8.47
CA GLU A 123 23.52 -7.73 -9.22
C GLU A 123 23.57 -9.21 -9.60
N ASN A 124 23.02 -10.08 -8.77
CA ASN A 124 23.12 -11.54 -8.89
C ASN A 124 21.82 -12.22 -9.33
N ASN A 125 20.86 -11.48 -9.91
CA ASN A 125 19.58 -12.02 -10.37
C ASN A 125 18.80 -12.80 -9.28
N GLN A 126 18.87 -12.35 -8.04
CA GLN A 126 18.15 -12.94 -6.92
C GLN A 126 16.75 -12.36 -6.71
N PHE A 127 16.30 -11.51 -7.61
CA PHE A 127 14.90 -11.14 -7.70
C PHE A 127 14.13 -12.13 -8.58
N ARG A 128 12.90 -12.44 -8.17
CA ARG A 128 11.93 -13.24 -8.92
C ARG A 128 10.64 -12.49 -9.12
N LEU A 129 10.01 -12.70 -10.28
CA LEU A 129 8.67 -12.23 -10.53
C LEU A 129 7.69 -13.41 -10.45
N LEU A 130 6.65 -13.23 -9.65
CA LEU A 130 5.48 -14.10 -9.60
C LEU A 130 4.32 -13.39 -10.30
N PHE A 131 3.40 -14.20 -10.85
CA PHE A 131 2.28 -13.70 -11.63
C PHE A 131 0.97 -14.14 -10.99
N GLN A 132 0.19 -13.16 -10.54
CA GLN A 132 -1.13 -13.41 -9.97
C GLN A 132 -2.19 -13.19 -11.04
N PRO A 133 -3.04 -14.18 -11.36
CA PRO A 133 -4.10 -14.01 -12.33
C PRO A 133 -5.07 -12.89 -11.93
N VAL A 134 -5.46 -12.07 -12.91
CA VAL A 134 -6.54 -11.09 -12.83
C VAL A 134 -7.63 -11.53 -13.79
N ILE A 135 -8.70 -12.09 -13.23
CA ILE A 135 -9.71 -12.81 -14.00
C ILE A 135 -10.80 -11.87 -14.46
N SER A 136 -11.10 -11.86 -15.78
CA SER A 136 -12.23 -11.13 -16.31
C SER A 136 -13.55 -11.78 -15.91
N LEU A 137 -14.45 -10.99 -15.32
CA LEU A 137 -15.83 -11.38 -15.02
C LEU A 137 -16.81 -10.99 -16.14
N ARG A 138 -16.31 -10.38 -17.23
CA ARG A 138 -17.13 -9.86 -18.35
C ARG A 138 -16.81 -10.50 -19.70
N GLY A 139 -15.99 -11.56 -19.70
CA GLY A 139 -15.69 -12.32 -20.91
C GLY A 139 -14.60 -11.73 -21.79
N ASP A 140 -13.71 -10.90 -21.22
CA ASP A 140 -12.48 -10.50 -21.91
C ASP A 140 -11.63 -11.73 -22.18
N SER A 141 -11.12 -11.85 -23.39
CA SER A 141 -10.27 -12.97 -23.83
C SER A 141 -8.80 -12.77 -23.55
N ASP A 142 -8.39 -11.57 -23.14
CA ASP A 142 -7.00 -11.27 -22.82
C ASP A 142 -6.61 -11.89 -21.47
N GLU A 143 -5.40 -12.43 -21.40
CA GLU A 143 -4.83 -12.95 -20.17
C GLU A 143 -4.22 -11.80 -19.37
N HIS A 144 -4.74 -11.53 -18.18
CA HIS A 144 -4.24 -10.48 -17.32
C HIS A 144 -3.56 -11.04 -16.08
N TYR A 145 -2.38 -10.52 -15.73
CA TYR A 145 -1.67 -10.90 -14.50
C TYR A 145 -1.11 -9.67 -13.78
N GLY A 146 -1.20 -9.67 -12.46
CA GLY A 146 -0.46 -8.78 -11.59
C GLY A 146 0.95 -9.31 -11.34
N VAL A 147 1.95 -8.46 -11.49
CA VAL A 147 3.35 -8.81 -11.22
C VAL A 147 3.66 -8.59 -9.74
N LEU A 148 4.19 -9.62 -9.10
CA LEU A 148 4.62 -9.61 -7.70
C LEU A 148 6.11 -9.86 -7.61
N LEU A 149 6.82 -8.99 -6.90
CA LEU A 149 8.25 -9.14 -6.65
C LEU A 149 8.52 -10.08 -5.47
N ARG A 150 9.57 -10.88 -5.56
CA ARG A 150 10.20 -11.62 -4.46
C ARG A 150 11.70 -11.43 -4.53
N MET A 151 12.35 -11.35 -3.37
CA MET A 151 13.79 -11.34 -3.27
C MET A 151 14.25 -12.65 -2.66
N LEU A 152 15.33 -13.21 -3.15
CA LEU A 152 15.98 -14.36 -2.52
C LEU A 152 17.13 -13.87 -1.64
N ASN A 153 17.20 -14.39 -0.43
CA ASN A 153 18.37 -14.19 0.42
C ASN A 153 19.55 -15.07 -0.09
N PRO A 154 20.77 -14.92 0.45
CA PRO A 154 21.92 -15.73 0.06
C PRO A 154 21.72 -17.24 0.25
N GLN A 155 20.78 -17.66 1.11
CA GLN A 155 20.42 -19.05 1.36
C GLN A 155 19.38 -19.58 0.35
N GLY A 156 18.88 -18.73 -0.54
CA GLY A 156 17.86 -19.06 -1.55
C GLY A 156 16.42 -19.03 -1.02
N GLU A 157 16.19 -18.48 0.18
CA GLU A 157 14.86 -18.36 0.76
C GLU A 157 14.18 -17.07 0.26
N GLU A 158 12.86 -17.12 0.08
CA GLU A 158 12.08 -15.96 -0.36
C GLU A 158 11.87 -14.96 0.77
N VAL A 159 12.28 -13.72 0.54
CA VAL A 159 12.05 -12.56 1.41
C VAL A 159 10.86 -11.77 0.87
N SER A 160 9.90 -11.49 1.74
CA SER A 160 8.71 -10.72 1.39
C SER A 160 9.05 -9.27 1.05
N PRO A 161 8.36 -8.64 0.07
CA PRO A 161 8.49 -7.20 -0.17
C PRO A 161 8.30 -6.35 1.09
N ASN A 162 7.39 -6.73 1.98
CA ASN A 162 7.17 -6.02 3.25
C ASN A 162 8.42 -5.94 4.13
N ASP A 163 9.34 -6.91 3.99
CA ASP A 163 10.56 -6.98 4.80
C ASP A 163 11.69 -6.11 4.26
N PHE A 164 11.69 -5.76 2.96
CA PHE A 164 12.78 -5.00 2.35
C PHE A 164 12.38 -3.68 1.67
N ILE A 165 11.13 -3.49 1.27
CA ILE A 165 10.70 -2.28 0.54
C ILE A 165 10.86 -1.01 1.40
N SER A 166 10.59 -1.09 2.71
CA SER A 166 10.78 0.05 3.62
C SER A 166 12.25 0.48 3.70
N ALA A 167 13.18 -0.49 3.75
CA ALA A 167 14.61 -0.21 3.71
C ALA A 167 15.04 0.34 2.34
N ALA A 168 14.53 -0.25 1.25
CA ALA A 168 14.78 0.23 -0.10
C ALA A 168 14.30 1.68 -0.29
N LYS A 169 13.14 2.04 0.26
CA LYS A 169 12.59 3.41 0.20
C LYS A 169 13.48 4.39 0.97
N ALA A 170 13.92 4.01 2.17
CA ALA A 170 14.80 4.86 3.02
C ALA A 170 16.14 5.18 2.34
N GLU A 171 16.66 4.28 1.53
CA GLU A 171 17.95 4.39 0.83
C GLU A 171 17.83 4.78 -0.64
N GLY A 172 16.64 5.16 -1.11
CA GLY A 172 16.42 5.61 -2.50
C GLY A 172 16.66 4.52 -3.55
N LEU A 173 16.43 3.25 -3.20
CA LEU A 173 16.62 2.11 -4.11
C LEU A 173 15.35 1.70 -4.85
N THR A 174 14.19 2.22 -4.47
CA THR A 174 12.88 1.78 -5.03
C THR A 174 12.78 2.05 -6.53
N GLU A 175 13.28 3.17 -7.04
CA GLU A 175 13.31 3.46 -8.48
C GLU A 175 14.10 2.41 -9.27
N LYS A 176 15.24 1.97 -8.73
CA LYS A 176 16.08 0.94 -9.35
C LYS A 176 15.35 -0.41 -9.35
N ILE A 177 14.68 -0.75 -8.26
CA ILE A 177 13.86 -1.97 -8.15
C ILE A 177 12.72 -1.91 -9.16
N ASP A 178 11.98 -0.80 -9.24
CA ASP A 178 10.87 -0.63 -10.17
C ASP A 178 11.34 -0.79 -11.63
N ARG A 179 12.44 -0.16 -11.99
CA ARG A 179 13.05 -0.33 -13.33
C ARG A 179 13.45 -1.78 -13.61
N TRP A 180 14.02 -2.47 -12.63
CA TRP A 180 14.34 -3.88 -12.75
C TRP A 180 13.07 -4.72 -12.99
N VAL A 181 12.01 -4.48 -12.21
CA VAL A 181 10.72 -5.18 -12.34
C VAL A 181 10.09 -4.91 -13.70
N VAL A 182 10.02 -3.65 -14.12
CA VAL A 182 9.46 -3.28 -15.43
C VAL A 182 10.26 -3.94 -16.57
N LEU A 183 11.59 -3.87 -16.55
CA LEU A 183 12.44 -4.45 -17.59
C LEU A 183 12.27 -5.96 -17.72
N ASN A 184 12.26 -6.67 -16.58
CA ASN A 184 12.08 -8.12 -16.58
C ASN A 184 10.65 -8.52 -16.94
N SER A 185 9.64 -7.74 -16.55
CA SER A 185 8.26 -7.91 -17.02
C SER A 185 8.15 -7.78 -18.53
N ILE A 186 8.80 -6.78 -19.14
CA ILE A 186 8.85 -6.58 -20.60
C ILE A 186 9.48 -7.79 -21.28
N LYS A 187 10.60 -8.31 -20.77
CA LYS A 187 11.28 -9.49 -21.33
C LYS A 187 10.38 -10.73 -21.32
N LEU A 188 9.84 -11.07 -20.13
CA LEU A 188 8.96 -12.23 -19.96
C LEU A 188 7.67 -12.09 -20.78
N LEU A 189 7.11 -10.89 -20.85
CA LEU A 189 5.92 -10.62 -21.66
C LEU A 189 6.21 -10.81 -23.16
N SER A 190 7.36 -10.33 -23.65
CA SER A 190 7.79 -10.53 -25.04
C SER A 190 7.93 -12.00 -25.38
N GLU A 191 8.57 -12.80 -24.50
CA GLU A 191 8.71 -14.24 -24.67
C GLU A 191 7.37 -14.97 -24.67
N HIS A 192 6.47 -14.62 -23.74
CA HIS A 192 5.17 -15.27 -23.62
C HIS A 192 4.27 -14.96 -24.83
N ARG A 193 4.23 -13.68 -25.26
CA ARG A 193 3.49 -13.26 -26.45
C ARG A 193 4.03 -13.84 -27.74
N SER A 194 5.34 -14.07 -27.85
CA SER A 194 5.93 -14.75 -29.02
C SER A 194 5.44 -16.19 -29.21
N LYS A 195 4.90 -16.80 -28.15
CA LYS A 195 4.27 -18.12 -28.15
C LYS A 195 2.76 -18.09 -28.50
N GLY A 196 2.23 -16.93 -28.85
CA GLY A 196 0.83 -16.75 -29.28
C GLY A 196 -0.14 -16.37 -28.18
N HIS A 197 0.33 -16.10 -26.94
CA HIS A 197 -0.53 -15.66 -25.86
C HIS A 197 -0.82 -14.15 -25.93
N ASN A 198 -2.06 -13.75 -25.68
CA ASN A 198 -2.43 -12.34 -25.60
C ASN A 198 -2.42 -11.85 -24.14
N THR A 199 -1.23 -11.86 -23.55
CA THR A 199 -1.00 -11.56 -22.14
C THR A 199 -0.78 -10.07 -21.92
N LYS A 200 -1.37 -9.54 -20.82
CA LYS A 200 -1.17 -8.19 -20.30
C LYS A 200 -0.72 -8.24 -18.84
N LEU A 201 0.22 -7.38 -18.48
CA LEU A 201 0.80 -7.35 -17.13
C LEU A 201 0.53 -6.03 -16.44
N PHE A 202 -0.02 -6.11 -15.22
CA PHE A 202 -0.08 -4.99 -14.28
C PHE A 202 1.24 -4.94 -13.52
N VAL A 203 2.00 -3.88 -13.70
CA VAL A 203 3.31 -3.67 -13.06
C VAL A 203 3.23 -2.46 -12.16
N HIS A 204 3.41 -2.71 -10.86
CA HIS A 204 3.40 -1.64 -9.86
C HIS A 204 4.71 -0.85 -9.87
N ILE A 205 4.61 0.48 -9.75
CA ILE A 205 5.72 1.41 -9.53
C ILE A 205 5.47 2.23 -8.26
N SER A 206 6.53 2.58 -7.57
CA SER A 206 6.50 3.36 -6.33
C SER A 206 6.30 4.87 -6.57
N GLY A 207 5.97 5.60 -5.50
CA GLY A 207 5.92 7.07 -5.53
C GLY A 207 7.24 7.73 -5.94
N ALA A 208 8.39 7.10 -5.65
CA ALA A 208 9.70 7.58 -6.09
C ALA A 208 9.79 7.56 -7.64
N SER A 209 9.32 6.50 -8.27
CA SER A 209 9.28 6.38 -9.74
C SER A 209 8.33 7.39 -10.39
N LEU A 210 7.28 7.85 -9.71
CA LEU A 210 6.43 8.95 -10.21
C LEU A 210 7.21 10.26 -10.38
N GLN A 211 8.23 10.48 -9.56
CA GLN A 211 9.07 11.69 -9.60
C GLN A 211 10.19 11.59 -10.64
N ASP A 212 10.48 10.39 -11.15
CA ASP A 212 11.56 10.16 -12.10
C ASP A 212 11.16 10.61 -13.53
N GLN A 213 11.61 11.78 -13.92
CA GLN A 213 11.35 12.34 -15.26
C GLN A 213 11.94 11.50 -16.40
N SER A 214 12.91 10.64 -16.12
CA SER A 214 13.52 9.76 -17.13
C SER A 214 12.78 8.44 -17.32
N LEU A 215 11.79 8.12 -16.46
CA LEU A 215 11.02 6.87 -16.54
C LEU A 215 10.26 6.75 -17.86
N LEU A 216 9.53 7.78 -18.27
CA LEU A 216 8.69 7.75 -19.47
C LEU A 216 9.51 7.62 -20.78
N PRO A 217 10.56 8.41 -21.03
CA PRO A 217 11.43 8.21 -22.19
C PRO A 217 12.08 6.82 -22.20
N TRP A 218 12.55 6.36 -21.05
CA TRP A 218 13.16 5.04 -20.93
C TRP A 218 12.15 3.92 -21.25
N LEU A 219 10.92 3.99 -20.71
CA LEU A 219 9.87 3.02 -20.97
C LEU A 219 9.49 2.96 -22.45
N SER A 220 9.39 4.11 -23.12
CA SER A 220 9.14 4.20 -24.56
C SER A 220 10.19 3.45 -25.37
N VAL A 221 11.47 3.61 -25.02
CA VAL A 221 12.57 2.91 -25.70
C VAL A 221 12.50 1.42 -25.43
N ALA A 222 12.25 1.01 -24.17
CA ALA A 222 12.20 -0.40 -23.77
C ALA A 222 11.06 -1.16 -24.48
N LEU A 223 9.86 -0.57 -24.55
CA LEU A 223 8.70 -1.18 -25.25
C LEU A 223 8.95 -1.31 -26.76
N LYS A 224 9.51 -0.28 -27.40
CA LYS A 224 9.86 -0.32 -28.82
C LYS A 224 10.91 -1.38 -29.12
N ALA A 225 11.95 -1.46 -28.29
CA ALA A 225 13.02 -2.48 -28.45
C ALA A 225 12.47 -3.91 -28.31
N ALA A 226 11.51 -4.12 -27.41
CA ALA A 226 10.85 -5.41 -27.21
C ALA A 226 9.77 -5.72 -28.25
N ARG A 227 9.41 -4.77 -29.12
CA ARG A 227 8.32 -4.87 -30.11
C ARG A 227 6.97 -5.25 -29.48
N LEU A 228 6.73 -4.81 -28.26
CA LEU A 228 5.48 -5.04 -27.54
C LEU A 228 4.43 -4.00 -27.93
N PRO A 229 3.14 -4.40 -28.04
CA PRO A 229 2.06 -3.44 -28.03
C PRO A 229 2.07 -2.63 -26.74
N SER A 230 1.84 -1.32 -26.85
CA SER A 230 1.93 -0.42 -25.69
C SER A 230 0.92 -0.75 -24.59
N ASP A 231 -0.22 -1.35 -24.95
CA ASP A 231 -1.29 -1.76 -24.02
C ASP A 231 -1.04 -3.12 -23.35
N ALA A 232 0.05 -3.82 -23.73
CA ALA A 232 0.42 -5.09 -23.10
C ALA A 232 1.03 -4.90 -21.70
N LEU A 233 1.59 -3.73 -21.42
CA LEU A 233 2.08 -3.35 -20.09
C LEU A 233 1.18 -2.27 -19.49
N ILE A 234 0.62 -2.57 -18.33
CA ILE A 234 -0.27 -1.68 -17.60
C ILE A 234 0.51 -1.16 -16.38
N ILE A 235 0.85 0.11 -16.39
CA ILE A 235 1.56 0.74 -15.26
C ILE A 235 0.57 1.01 -14.13
N GLN A 236 0.89 0.51 -12.96
CA GLN A 236 0.05 0.65 -11.75
C GLN A 236 0.79 1.40 -10.66
N PHE A 237 0.12 2.29 -9.96
CA PHE A 237 0.59 2.93 -8.72
C PHE A 237 -0.57 3.18 -7.76
N SER A 238 -0.24 3.47 -6.51
CA SER A 238 -1.24 3.59 -5.45
C SER A 238 -1.95 4.95 -5.45
N GLU A 239 -3.19 5.01 -4.94
CA GLU A 239 -3.90 6.27 -4.72
C GLU A 239 -3.15 7.19 -3.74
N PRO A 240 -2.60 6.71 -2.60
CA PRO A 240 -1.77 7.54 -1.74
C PRO A 240 -0.58 8.19 -2.45
N ASP A 241 0.17 7.42 -3.25
CA ASP A 241 1.29 7.99 -4.03
C ASP A 241 0.81 9.00 -5.08
N ALA A 242 -0.33 8.73 -5.71
CA ALA A 242 -0.93 9.64 -6.69
C ALA A 242 -1.35 10.98 -6.07
N ILE A 243 -1.81 10.98 -4.82
CA ILE A 243 -2.19 12.19 -4.07
C ILE A 243 -0.94 12.95 -3.64
N GLU A 244 0.05 12.25 -3.08
CA GLU A 244 1.30 12.84 -2.60
C GLU A 244 2.07 13.50 -3.75
N TYR A 245 2.11 12.87 -4.93
CA TYR A 245 2.85 13.36 -6.11
C TYR A 245 1.91 13.71 -7.28
N LEU A 246 0.79 14.39 -7.00
CA LEU A 246 -0.30 14.61 -7.98
C LEU A 246 0.17 15.27 -9.29
N LYS A 247 1.07 16.25 -9.22
CA LYS A 247 1.61 16.92 -10.39
C LYS A 247 2.41 15.97 -11.27
N GLN A 248 3.27 15.17 -10.66
CA GLN A 248 4.13 14.19 -11.33
C GLN A 248 3.29 13.03 -11.90
N ALA A 249 2.35 12.53 -11.11
CA ALA A 249 1.40 11.51 -11.55
C ALA A 249 0.59 11.98 -12.78
N LYS A 250 0.16 13.25 -12.80
CA LYS A 250 -0.53 13.82 -13.96
C LYS A 250 0.35 13.84 -15.19
N THR A 251 1.59 14.30 -15.07
CA THR A 251 2.55 14.33 -16.20
C THR A 251 2.82 12.91 -16.72
N LEU A 252 3.04 11.95 -15.81
CA LEU A 252 3.29 10.56 -16.18
C LEU A 252 2.08 9.93 -16.88
N THR A 253 0.88 10.08 -16.35
CA THR A 253 -0.34 9.49 -16.95
C THR A 253 -0.66 10.08 -18.31
N GLN A 254 -0.43 11.37 -18.51
CA GLN A 254 -0.57 12.02 -19.82
C GLN A 254 0.44 11.44 -20.83
N GLY A 255 1.71 11.34 -20.45
CA GLY A 255 2.72 10.76 -21.33
C GLY A 255 2.51 9.27 -21.62
N LEU A 256 2.02 8.49 -20.65
CA LEU A 256 1.63 7.10 -20.88
C LEU A 256 0.45 6.98 -21.86
N ALA A 257 -0.52 7.89 -21.78
CA ALA A 257 -1.64 7.93 -22.72
C ALA A 257 -1.17 8.27 -24.14
N GLU A 258 -0.20 9.20 -24.32
CA GLU A 258 0.42 9.50 -25.60
C GLU A 258 1.18 8.29 -26.19
N LEU A 259 1.74 7.44 -25.33
CA LEU A 259 2.37 6.18 -25.71
C LEU A 259 1.36 5.04 -25.93
N HIS A 260 0.06 5.28 -25.75
CA HIS A 260 -1.00 4.27 -25.76
C HIS A 260 -0.81 3.17 -24.69
N CYS A 261 -0.06 3.44 -23.64
CA CYS A 261 0.07 2.56 -22.49
C CYS A 261 -1.16 2.71 -21.59
N LYS A 262 -1.59 1.61 -21.01
CA LYS A 262 -2.69 1.60 -20.03
C LYS A 262 -2.18 1.90 -18.63
N VAL A 263 -3.03 2.51 -17.82
CA VAL A 263 -2.72 2.90 -16.46
C VAL A 263 -3.76 2.37 -15.48
N SER A 264 -3.29 1.86 -14.35
CA SER A 264 -4.11 1.36 -13.24
C SER A 264 -3.83 2.14 -11.95
N LEU A 265 -4.89 2.58 -11.29
CA LEU A 265 -4.80 3.13 -9.93
C LEU A 265 -5.16 2.03 -8.93
N SER A 266 -4.30 1.77 -7.94
CA SER A 266 -4.56 0.78 -6.89
C SER A 266 -4.86 1.43 -5.53
N GLN A 267 -5.37 0.64 -4.58
CA GLN A 267 -5.80 1.08 -3.25
C GLN A 267 -6.83 2.23 -3.32
N PHE A 268 -7.69 2.18 -4.33
CA PHE A 268 -8.67 3.24 -4.55
C PHE A 268 -9.80 3.20 -3.55
N GLY A 269 -10.12 4.35 -2.99
CA GLY A 269 -11.22 4.54 -2.06
C GLY A 269 -10.79 4.76 -0.61
N CYS A 270 -9.48 4.74 -0.30
CA CYS A 270 -8.95 5.04 1.03
C CYS A 270 -8.88 6.54 1.33
N ALA A 271 -8.83 7.38 0.31
CA ALA A 271 -8.77 8.82 0.48
C ALA A 271 -10.12 9.40 0.94
N ALA A 272 -10.10 10.53 1.64
CA ALA A 272 -11.31 11.24 2.06
C ALA A 272 -12.22 11.65 0.88
N ASN A 273 -11.63 11.92 -0.29
CA ASN A 273 -12.31 12.26 -1.53
C ASN A 273 -11.65 11.55 -2.73
N PRO A 274 -11.84 10.23 -2.89
CA PRO A 274 -11.12 9.45 -3.89
C PRO A 274 -11.42 9.90 -5.33
N PHE A 275 -12.67 10.31 -5.61
CA PHE A 275 -13.05 10.80 -6.93
C PHE A 275 -12.39 12.12 -7.33
N ASN A 276 -11.85 12.90 -6.37
CA ASN A 276 -11.09 14.09 -6.70
C ASN A 276 -9.76 13.76 -7.41
N THR A 277 -9.12 12.67 -7.03
CA THR A 277 -7.92 12.15 -7.70
C THR A 277 -8.21 11.80 -9.16
N LEU A 278 -9.34 11.13 -9.41
CA LEU A 278 -9.74 10.73 -10.76
C LEU A 278 -10.03 11.92 -11.70
N LYS A 279 -10.43 13.07 -11.18
CA LYS A 279 -10.67 14.27 -12.00
C LYS A 279 -9.40 14.83 -12.63
N HIS A 280 -8.25 14.60 -12.00
CA HIS A 280 -6.97 15.18 -12.40
C HIS A 280 -6.09 14.22 -13.19
N LEU A 281 -6.38 12.93 -13.15
CA LEU A 281 -5.54 11.85 -13.68
C LEU A 281 -6.33 10.97 -14.63
N THR A 282 -5.65 10.47 -15.66
CA THR A 282 -6.25 9.54 -16.62
C THR A 282 -5.88 8.12 -16.28
N PHE A 283 -6.86 7.30 -15.93
CA PHE A 283 -6.73 5.87 -15.67
C PHE A 283 -7.66 5.06 -16.55
N ASP A 284 -7.24 3.86 -16.92
CA ASP A 284 -8.07 2.86 -17.58
C ASP A 284 -8.68 1.89 -16.56
N PHE A 285 -7.87 1.48 -15.59
CA PHE A 285 -8.24 0.52 -14.54
C PHE A 285 -8.20 1.18 -13.16
N VAL A 286 -9.13 0.77 -12.32
CA VAL A 286 -9.16 1.14 -10.91
C VAL A 286 -9.26 -0.12 -10.06
N LYS A 287 -8.19 -0.45 -9.32
CA LYS A 287 -8.16 -1.54 -8.36
C LYS A 287 -8.61 -0.98 -7.01
N ILE A 288 -9.78 -1.42 -6.58
CA ILE A 288 -10.43 -0.97 -5.36
C ILE A 288 -9.62 -1.44 -4.15
N ASP A 289 -9.63 -0.65 -3.07
CA ASP A 289 -9.00 -1.07 -1.82
C ASP A 289 -9.70 -2.27 -1.19
N GLY A 290 -8.92 -3.13 -0.53
CA GLY A 290 -9.40 -4.35 0.08
C GLY A 290 -10.42 -4.13 1.20
N SER A 291 -10.48 -2.95 1.81
CA SER A 291 -11.47 -2.60 2.83
C SER A 291 -12.91 -2.68 2.33
N TYR A 292 -13.14 -2.41 1.04
CA TYR A 292 -14.46 -2.53 0.41
C TYR A 292 -14.91 -3.97 0.16
N THR A 293 -14.01 -4.94 0.29
CA THR A 293 -14.31 -6.37 0.05
C THR A 293 -14.45 -7.17 1.33
N GLN A 294 -14.22 -6.53 2.48
CA GLN A 294 -14.40 -7.15 3.77
C GLN A 294 -15.90 -7.39 4.05
N ASP A 295 -16.22 -8.63 4.40
CA ASP A 295 -17.56 -9.05 4.81
C ASP A 295 -18.70 -8.61 3.85
N LEU A 296 -18.57 -8.98 2.56
CA LEU A 296 -19.58 -8.72 1.53
C LEU A 296 -20.91 -9.44 1.78
N SER A 297 -21.01 -10.27 2.79
CA SER A 297 -22.27 -10.85 3.26
C SER A 297 -23.19 -9.82 3.91
N LYS A 298 -22.66 -8.71 4.40
CA LYS A 298 -23.44 -7.60 4.94
C LYS A 298 -24.02 -6.73 3.82
N PRO A 299 -25.35 -6.49 3.79
CA PRO A 299 -25.97 -5.69 2.76
C PRO A 299 -25.41 -4.28 2.61
N GLU A 300 -25.05 -3.62 3.73
CA GLU A 300 -24.47 -2.28 3.73
C GLU A 300 -23.11 -2.22 3.05
N ASN A 301 -22.24 -3.22 3.25
CA ASN A 301 -20.92 -3.28 2.62
C ASN A 301 -21.05 -3.52 1.10
N LEU A 302 -21.97 -4.42 0.71
CA LEU A 302 -22.25 -4.67 -0.69
C LEU A 302 -22.85 -3.45 -1.38
N GLU A 303 -23.73 -2.72 -0.71
CA GLU A 303 -24.33 -1.50 -1.27
C GLU A 303 -23.29 -0.38 -1.43
N SER A 304 -22.41 -0.20 -0.44
CA SER A 304 -21.29 0.75 -0.52
C SER A 304 -20.38 0.43 -1.72
N LEU A 305 -20.06 -0.84 -1.92
CA LEU A 305 -19.29 -1.28 -3.07
C LEU A 305 -20.01 -0.99 -4.39
N LYS A 306 -21.31 -1.28 -4.49
CA LYS A 306 -22.11 -1.02 -5.70
C LYS A 306 -22.17 0.47 -6.06
N VAL A 307 -22.33 1.35 -5.07
CA VAL A 307 -22.29 2.81 -5.28
C VAL A 307 -20.94 3.25 -5.83
N LEU A 308 -19.85 2.73 -5.28
CA LEU A 308 -18.51 3.00 -5.76
C LEU A 308 -18.31 2.52 -7.19
N LEU A 309 -18.72 1.29 -7.50
CA LEU A 309 -18.63 0.69 -8.83
C LEU A 309 -19.44 1.50 -9.87
N ALA A 310 -20.71 1.86 -9.54
CA ALA A 310 -21.54 2.65 -10.43
C ALA A 310 -20.89 4.02 -10.77
N SER A 311 -20.29 4.66 -9.78
CA SER A 311 -19.58 5.92 -9.97
C SER A 311 -18.32 5.78 -10.85
N LEU A 312 -17.58 4.67 -10.72
CA LEU A 312 -16.41 4.37 -11.58
C LEU A 312 -16.85 4.03 -13.00
N HIS A 313 -17.88 3.22 -13.18
CA HIS A 313 -18.41 2.83 -14.49
C HIS A 313 -18.99 4.04 -15.24
N SER A 314 -19.63 4.98 -14.55
CA SER A 314 -20.09 6.23 -15.18
C SER A 314 -18.97 7.06 -15.80
N GLN A 315 -17.73 6.86 -15.32
CA GLN A 315 -16.51 7.48 -15.84
C GLN A 315 -15.74 6.55 -16.79
N ALA A 316 -16.38 5.47 -17.28
CA ALA A 316 -15.77 4.46 -18.15
C ALA A 316 -14.50 3.81 -17.58
N LYS A 317 -14.42 3.62 -16.25
CA LYS A 317 -13.29 2.93 -15.59
C LYS A 317 -13.56 1.44 -15.48
N LEU A 318 -12.55 0.63 -15.81
CA LEU A 318 -12.56 -0.81 -15.57
C LEU A 318 -12.16 -1.09 -14.12
N THR A 319 -12.99 -1.83 -13.42
CA THR A 319 -12.83 -2.08 -11.98
C THR A 319 -12.19 -3.42 -11.71
N ILE A 320 -11.23 -3.44 -10.78
CA ILE A 320 -10.54 -4.65 -10.29
C ILE A 320 -10.79 -4.75 -8.80
N VAL A 321 -11.19 -5.93 -8.33
CA VAL A 321 -11.42 -6.21 -6.91
C VAL A 321 -10.41 -7.24 -6.43
N PRO A 322 -9.59 -6.91 -5.41
CA PRO A 322 -8.59 -7.83 -4.85
C PRO A 322 -9.19 -8.80 -3.82
N TYR A 323 -8.38 -9.78 -3.42
CA TYR A 323 -8.64 -10.72 -2.31
C TYR A 323 -9.88 -11.61 -2.50
N VAL A 324 -10.13 -12.04 -3.73
CA VAL A 324 -11.22 -12.96 -4.05
C VAL A 324 -10.77 -14.40 -3.82
N GLU A 325 -11.19 -14.99 -2.69
CA GLU A 325 -10.73 -16.31 -2.24
C GLU A 325 -11.78 -17.42 -2.46
N THR A 326 -13.05 -17.05 -2.66
CA THR A 326 -14.14 -18.00 -2.76
C THR A 326 -14.98 -17.79 -4.01
N ALA A 327 -15.55 -18.87 -4.53
CA ALA A 327 -16.50 -18.82 -5.64
C ALA A 327 -17.77 -18.01 -5.30
N SER A 328 -18.19 -18.02 -4.03
CA SER A 328 -19.33 -17.23 -3.56
C SER A 328 -19.05 -15.73 -3.68
N THR A 329 -17.87 -15.28 -3.19
CA THR A 329 -17.44 -13.88 -3.33
C THR A 329 -17.37 -13.48 -4.80
N MET A 330 -16.78 -14.33 -5.66
CA MET A 330 -16.70 -14.07 -7.10
C MET A 330 -18.09 -13.92 -7.74
N SER A 331 -19.06 -14.76 -7.39
CA SER A 331 -20.45 -14.66 -7.86
C SER A 331 -21.09 -13.34 -7.44
N THR A 332 -20.91 -12.92 -6.18
CA THR A 332 -21.41 -11.65 -5.64
C THR A 332 -20.82 -10.45 -6.41
N LEU A 333 -19.52 -10.46 -6.68
CA LEU A 333 -18.82 -9.41 -7.41
C LEU A 333 -19.23 -9.35 -8.88
N TRP A 334 -19.46 -10.52 -9.51
CA TRP A 334 -20.01 -10.59 -10.86
C TRP A 334 -21.39 -9.94 -10.94
N GLN A 335 -22.29 -10.25 -9.99
CA GLN A 335 -23.61 -9.63 -9.89
C GLN A 335 -23.55 -8.12 -9.61
N ALA A 336 -22.57 -7.68 -8.80
CA ALA A 336 -22.36 -6.28 -8.50
C ALA A 336 -21.81 -5.45 -9.68
N GLY A 337 -21.37 -6.10 -10.76
CA GLY A 337 -20.91 -5.42 -11.96
C GLY A 337 -19.39 -5.26 -12.09
N VAL A 338 -18.60 -5.90 -11.24
CA VAL A 338 -17.12 -5.87 -11.31
C VAL A 338 -16.61 -6.39 -12.64
N ASN A 339 -15.52 -5.79 -13.18
CA ASN A 339 -14.93 -6.20 -14.45
C ASN A 339 -13.90 -7.33 -14.25
N TYR A 340 -13.03 -7.20 -13.21
CA TYR A 340 -11.92 -8.13 -12.96
C TYR A 340 -11.77 -8.45 -11.49
#